data_b195d8395c4b231f6e26d6c76e3c59c9
#
_entry.id   b195d8395c4b231f6e26d6c76e3c59c9
#
_cell.length_a   1.000
_cell.length_b   1.000
_cell.length_c   1.000
_cell.angle_alpha   90.00
_cell.angle_beta   90.00
_cell.angle_gamma   90.00
#
_symmetry.space_group_name_H-M   'P 1'
#
loop_
_entity.id
_entity.type
_entity.pdbx_description
1 polymer ?
#
loop_
_entity_poly.entity_id
_entity_poly.type
_entity_poly.pdbx_seq_one_letter_code
_entity_poly.pdbx_strand_id
1 'polypeptide(L)'
;MRKMGGLKKYMPITYWTCLIGALALIGFPAFSGFFSKDALIEAVGLSTLPAARYGYWCVLIGVFVTAFYTFRLVFMTFHGTERMDEHTREHLHESPWVVTLPLVLLAIPSVVIGWPAIGSLLFGDYFGNAVYVAPAHDVLARLGEHYHGPWSFVQHGLASPILGLAAAGMMLAWYLYLKRPELAEQLRVKAGGLYTLLVNKYYIDAFNERFIAGGSRALGNLLWRGGDMAIIDGAAVNGSARVVGWLASAMRGIQSGYLYHYAFATIIGLSALLAWLLWVK
;
A
#
# COMPACT_ATOMS: atom_id res chain seq x y z
N MET A 1 14.14 -8.94 11.12
CA MET A 1 15.52 -9.28 10.76
C MET A 1 16.48 -9.30 11.95
N ARG A 2 16.49 -8.29 12.87
CA ARG A 2 17.47 -8.25 13.99
C ARG A 2 17.39 -9.43 14.96
N LYS A 3 16.19 -10.04 15.12
CA LYS A 3 15.96 -11.25 15.93
C LYS A 3 15.87 -12.53 15.08
N MET A 4 16.36 -12.50 13.85
CA MET A 4 16.38 -13.64 12.92
C MET A 4 17.83 -14.01 12.63
N GLY A 5 18.04 -15.04 11.84
CA GLY A 5 19.35 -15.50 11.37
C GLY A 5 19.33 -17.01 11.25
N GLY A 6 20.02 -17.54 10.25
CA GLY A 6 20.13 -18.99 10.04
C GLY A 6 18.83 -19.69 9.62
N LEU A 7 17.76 -18.96 9.24
CA LEU A 7 16.44 -19.55 8.94
C LEU A 7 16.43 -20.50 7.74
N LYS A 8 17.45 -20.46 6.89
CA LYS A 8 17.59 -21.38 5.76
C LYS A 8 17.47 -22.87 6.14
N LYS A 9 17.91 -23.23 7.37
CA LYS A 9 17.87 -24.61 7.85
C LYS A 9 16.46 -25.08 8.17
N TYR A 10 15.64 -24.18 8.68
CA TYR A 10 14.30 -24.46 9.19
C TYR A 10 13.21 -24.23 8.14
N MET A 11 13.45 -23.31 7.19
CA MET A 11 12.48 -22.87 6.20
C MET A 11 13.09 -22.88 4.79
N PRO A 12 13.45 -24.04 4.24
CA PRO A 12 14.14 -24.15 2.95
C PRO A 12 13.28 -23.71 1.76
N ILE A 13 11.98 -23.99 1.74
CA ILE A 13 11.08 -23.58 0.64
C ILE A 13 10.94 -22.06 0.65
N THR A 14 10.67 -21.48 1.82
CA THR A 14 10.60 -20.02 2.00
C THR A 14 11.92 -19.35 1.62
N TYR A 15 13.06 -19.95 1.96
CA TYR A 15 14.38 -19.42 1.57
C TYR A 15 14.57 -19.38 0.05
N TRP A 16 14.33 -20.49 -0.66
CA TRP A 16 14.55 -20.54 -2.09
C TRP A 16 13.60 -19.64 -2.87
N THR A 17 12.34 -19.60 -2.49
CA THR A 17 11.36 -18.70 -3.12
C THR A 17 11.68 -17.23 -2.86
N CYS A 18 12.13 -16.89 -1.65
CA CYS A 18 12.59 -15.54 -1.32
C CYS A 18 13.87 -15.19 -2.11
N LEU A 19 14.82 -16.10 -2.26
CA LEU A 19 16.04 -15.88 -3.03
C LEU A 19 15.73 -15.66 -4.52
N ILE A 20 14.82 -16.45 -5.10
CA ILE A 20 14.37 -16.28 -6.49
C ILE A 20 13.74 -14.89 -6.66
N GLY A 21 12.84 -14.49 -5.74
CA GLY A 21 12.26 -13.16 -5.76
C GLY A 21 13.29 -12.04 -5.58
N ALA A 22 14.28 -12.24 -4.72
CA ALA A 22 15.39 -11.30 -4.53
C ALA A 22 16.23 -11.13 -5.80
N LEU A 23 16.57 -12.23 -6.48
CA LEU A 23 17.30 -12.21 -7.75
C LEU A 23 16.50 -11.52 -8.86
N ALA A 24 15.20 -11.82 -8.96
CA ALA A 24 14.32 -11.13 -9.89
C ALA A 24 14.24 -9.61 -9.59
N LEU A 25 14.13 -9.24 -8.31
CA LEU A 25 14.02 -7.84 -7.90
C LEU A 25 15.27 -7.02 -8.21
N ILE A 26 16.46 -7.56 -8.03
CA ILE A 26 17.70 -6.84 -8.35
C ILE A 26 17.97 -6.75 -9.87
N GLY A 27 17.21 -7.48 -10.68
CA GLY A 27 17.45 -7.58 -12.12
C GLY A 27 18.61 -8.50 -12.46
N PHE A 28 18.67 -9.67 -11.81
CA PHE A 28 19.66 -10.68 -12.17
C PHE A 28 19.38 -11.22 -13.58
N PRO A 29 20.39 -11.36 -14.46
CA PRO A 29 20.21 -11.78 -15.83
C PRO A 29 19.36 -13.05 -15.96
N ALA A 30 18.53 -13.11 -16.97
CA ALA A 30 17.56 -14.17 -17.26
C ALA A 30 16.32 -14.25 -16.36
N PHE A 31 16.25 -13.50 -15.25
CA PHE A 31 15.02 -13.37 -14.47
C PHE A 31 14.08 -12.31 -15.05
N SER A 32 12.79 -12.42 -14.75
CA SER A 32 11.78 -11.50 -15.30
C SER A 32 12.06 -10.02 -15.00
N GLY A 33 12.53 -9.72 -13.77
CA GLY A 33 12.90 -8.37 -13.36
C GLY A 33 14.09 -7.78 -14.13
N PHE A 34 14.99 -8.59 -14.67
CA PHE A 34 16.05 -8.14 -15.56
C PHE A 34 15.47 -7.53 -16.82
N PHE A 35 14.59 -8.24 -17.52
CA PHE A 35 14.02 -7.80 -18.79
C PHE A 35 13.29 -6.46 -18.69
N SER A 36 12.59 -6.22 -17.59
CA SER A 36 11.89 -4.95 -17.38
C SER A 36 12.81 -3.82 -16.90
N LYS A 37 13.71 -4.11 -15.96
CA LYS A 37 14.54 -3.12 -15.31
C LYS A 37 15.64 -2.60 -16.21
N ASP A 38 16.31 -3.51 -16.94
CA ASP A 38 17.38 -3.17 -17.87
C ASP A 38 16.84 -2.34 -19.03
N ALA A 39 15.73 -2.78 -19.64
CA ALA A 39 15.03 -2.00 -20.68
C ALA A 39 14.60 -0.61 -20.22
N LEU A 40 14.10 -0.48 -18.98
CA LEU A 40 13.71 0.81 -18.41
C LEU A 40 14.91 1.74 -18.24
N ILE A 41 16.04 1.24 -17.74
CA ILE A 41 17.26 2.04 -17.54
C ILE A 41 17.82 2.50 -18.88
N GLU A 42 17.86 1.61 -19.88
CA GLU A 42 18.30 1.94 -21.23
C GLU A 42 17.37 2.96 -21.89
N ALA A 43 16.04 2.78 -21.77
CA ALA A 43 15.07 3.73 -22.29
C ALA A 43 15.22 5.13 -21.66
N VAL A 44 15.45 5.22 -20.35
CA VAL A 44 15.74 6.53 -19.69
C VAL A 44 17.03 7.12 -20.19
N GLY A 45 18.07 6.30 -20.45
CA GLY A 45 19.35 6.72 -21.01
C GLY A 45 19.24 7.31 -22.42
N LEU A 46 18.34 6.75 -23.24
CA LEU A 46 18.04 7.19 -24.60
C LEU A 46 17.09 8.40 -24.68
N SER A 47 16.44 8.75 -23.58
CA SER A 47 15.47 9.82 -23.54
C SER A 47 16.09 11.18 -23.73
N THR A 48 15.43 12.05 -24.52
CA THR A 48 15.84 13.43 -24.81
C THR A 48 15.15 14.47 -23.93
N LEU A 49 14.33 14.05 -22.98
CA LEU A 49 13.63 14.96 -22.06
C LEU A 49 14.60 15.72 -21.14
N PRO A 50 14.31 16.96 -20.74
CA PRO A 50 15.23 17.80 -19.95
C PRO A 50 15.72 17.16 -18.65
N ALA A 51 14.89 16.34 -17.99
CA ALA A 51 15.24 15.67 -16.74
C ALA A 51 15.78 14.22 -16.92
N ALA A 52 15.89 13.74 -18.17
CA ALA A 52 16.26 12.34 -18.44
C ALA A 52 17.63 11.97 -17.86
N ARG A 53 18.63 12.86 -17.99
CA ARG A 53 19.96 12.62 -17.44
C ARG A 53 19.97 12.49 -15.91
N TYR A 54 19.20 13.31 -15.23
CA TYR A 54 19.02 13.19 -13.77
C TYR A 54 18.30 11.88 -13.43
N GLY A 55 17.21 11.59 -14.14
CA GLY A 55 16.47 10.31 -13.99
C GLY A 55 17.36 9.09 -14.19
N TYR A 56 18.21 9.09 -15.23
CA TYR A 56 19.15 8.02 -15.51
C TYR A 56 20.10 7.75 -14.32
N TRP A 57 20.73 8.79 -13.78
CA TRP A 57 21.60 8.61 -12.61
C TRP A 57 20.84 8.14 -11.37
N CYS A 58 19.63 8.61 -11.15
CA CYS A 58 18.79 8.15 -10.04
C CYS A 58 18.45 6.67 -10.15
N VAL A 59 18.02 6.19 -11.32
CA VAL A 59 17.69 4.76 -11.48
C VAL A 59 18.93 3.88 -11.43
N LEU A 60 20.06 4.35 -11.97
CA LEU A 60 21.32 3.64 -11.95
C LEU A 60 21.86 3.45 -10.52
N ILE A 61 21.88 4.53 -9.72
CA ILE A 61 22.21 4.45 -8.28
C ILE A 61 21.20 3.55 -7.56
N GLY A 62 19.93 3.65 -7.95
CA GLY A 62 18.85 2.82 -7.43
C GLY A 62 19.09 1.32 -7.59
N VAL A 63 19.80 0.89 -8.64
CA VAL A 63 20.18 -0.53 -8.83
C VAL A 63 21.08 -1.01 -7.69
N PHE A 64 22.13 -0.25 -7.39
CA PHE A 64 23.06 -0.57 -6.30
C PHE A 64 22.34 -0.61 -4.94
N VAL A 65 21.54 0.42 -4.64
CA VAL A 65 20.79 0.51 -3.37
C VAL A 65 19.79 -0.64 -3.25
N THR A 66 19.08 -0.97 -4.35
CA THR A 66 18.12 -2.08 -4.37
C THR A 66 18.81 -3.42 -4.09
N ALA A 67 19.92 -3.69 -4.75
CA ALA A 67 20.69 -4.90 -4.52
C ALA A 67 21.19 -4.98 -3.07
N PHE A 68 21.70 -3.87 -2.55
CA PHE A 68 22.19 -3.81 -1.19
C PHE A 68 21.11 -4.11 -0.13
N TYR A 69 19.96 -3.43 -0.15
CA TYR A 69 18.92 -3.66 0.86
C TYR A 69 18.24 -5.03 0.71
N THR A 70 18.08 -5.50 -0.52
CA THR A 70 17.48 -6.81 -0.78
C THR A 70 18.36 -7.93 -0.23
N PHE A 71 19.65 -7.90 -0.53
CA PHE A 71 20.58 -8.90 0.01
C PHE A 71 20.88 -8.72 1.50
N ARG A 72 20.80 -7.51 2.03
CA ARG A 72 20.76 -7.32 3.49
C ARG A 72 19.63 -8.12 4.12
N LEU A 73 18.42 -8.09 3.53
CA LEU A 73 17.27 -8.87 4.00
C LEU A 73 17.60 -10.38 3.94
N VAL A 74 18.06 -10.87 2.80
CA VAL A 74 18.37 -12.31 2.61
C VAL A 74 19.44 -12.77 3.60
N PHE A 75 20.53 -12.04 3.70
CA PHE A 75 21.65 -12.42 4.58
C PHE A 75 21.30 -12.35 6.06
N MET A 76 20.62 -11.30 6.50
CA MET A 76 20.24 -11.15 7.90
C MET A 76 19.13 -12.10 8.35
N THR A 77 18.31 -12.58 7.43
CA THR A 77 17.17 -13.47 7.75
C THR A 77 17.58 -14.94 7.66
N PHE A 78 18.19 -15.33 6.55
CA PHE A 78 18.42 -16.74 6.23
C PHE A 78 19.83 -17.24 6.51
N HIS A 79 20.79 -16.33 6.62
CA HIS A 79 22.20 -16.67 6.83
C HIS A 79 22.71 -16.09 8.18
N GLY A 80 23.97 -16.33 8.44
CA GLY A 80 24.65 -15.87 9.66
C GLY A 80 24.23 -16.63 10.91
N THR A 81 24.55 -16.05 12.09
CA THR A 81 24.24 -16.62 13.39
C THR A 81 22.76 -16.44 13.76
N GLU A 82 22.21 -17.43 14.42
CA GLU A 82 20.86 -17.38 14.99
C GLU A 82 20.80 -16.34 16.11
N ARG A 83 19.81 -15.44 16.06
CA ARG A 83 19.63 -14.33 17.03
C ARG A 83 18.24 -14.38 17.67
N MET A 84 17.56 -15.50 17.50
CA MET A 84 16.27 -15.78 18.13
C MET A 84 16.47 -16.40 19.51
N ASP A 85 15.45 -16.28 20.36
CA ASP A 85 15.37 -16.95 21.65
C ASP A 85 15.08 -18.45 21.48
N GLU A 86 15.41 -19.23 22.51
CA GLU A 86 15.28 -20.70 22.52
C GLU A 86 13.83 -21.13 22.24
N HIS A 87 12.87 -20.50 22.90
CA HIS A 87 11.44 -20.80 22.72
C HIS A 87 10.99 -20.61 21.26
N THR A 88 11.42 -19.54 20.60
CA THR A 88 11.12 -19.32 19.17
C THR A 88 11.80 -20.37 18.29
N ARG A 89 13.02 -20.77 18.62
CA ARG A 89 13.79 -21.77 17.86
C ARG A 89 13.12 -23.16 17.89
N GLU A 90 12.63 -23.60 19.05
CA GLU A 90 11.97 -24.89 19.20
C GLU A 90 10.67 -25.02 18.40
N HIS A 91 9.98 -23.91 18.19
CA HIS A 91 8.71 -23.88 17.45
C HIS A 91 8.89 -23.49 15.96
N LEU A 92 10.14 -23.30 15.53
CA LEU A 92 10.44 -22.86 14.17
C LEU A 92 10.42 -24.05 13.20
N HIS A 93 9.50 -24.00 12.24
CA HIS A 93 9.35 -24.96 11.17
C HIS A 93 8.97 -24.27 9.87
N GLU A 94 9.00 -24.99 8.75
CA GLU A 94 8.54 -24.47 7.48
C GLU A 94 7.07 -24.08 7.53
N SER A 95 6.70 -23.04 6.81
CA SER A 95 5.33 -22.57 6.71
C SER A 95 4.42 -23.64 6.08
N PRO A 96 3.14 -23.74 6.48
CA PRO A 96 2.21 -24.70 5.91
C PRO A 96 2.04 -24.50 4.40
N TRP A 97 1.58 -25.55 3.72
CA TRP A 97 1.43 -25.56 2.25
C TRP A 97 0.57 -24.40 1.71
N VAL A 98 -0.41 -23.92 2.49
CA VAL A 98 -1.26 -22.76 2.15
C VAL A 98 -0.43 -21.50 1.92
N VAL A 99 0.74 -21.39 2.57
CA VAL A 99 1.69 -20.27 2.40
C VAL A 99 2.75 -20.60 1.36
N THR A 100 3.32 -21.81 1.41
CA THR A 100 4.42 -22.18 0.51
C THR A 100 4.00 -22.38 -0.93
N LEU A 101 2.77 -22.85 -1.19
CA LEU A 101 2.24 -23.02 -2.54
C LEU A 101 2.17 -21.68 -3.31
N PRO A 102 1.55 -20.60 -2.79
CA PRO A 102 1.60 -19.29 -3.44
C PRO A 102 3.03 -18.78 -3.68
N LEU A 103 3.95 -18.99 -2.73
CA LEU A 103 5.36 -18.58 -2.91
C LEU A 103 6.01 -19.29 -4.09
N VAL A 104 5.79 -20.60 -4.25
CA VAL A 104 6.31 -21.38 -5.38
C VAL A 104 5.65 -20.95 -6.69
N LEU A 105 4.32 -20.76 -6.69
CA LEU A 105 3.57 -20.29 -7.87
C LEU A 105 4.00 -18.90 -8.33
N LEU A 106 4.47 -18.04 -7.44
CA LEU A 106 5.03 -16.72 -7.79
C LEU A 106 6.50 -16.81 -8.20
N ALA A 107 7.27 -17.73 -7.64
CA ALA A 107 8.68 -17.91 -7.99
C ALA A 107 8.86 -18.40 -9.43
N ILE A 108 7.98 -19.29 -9.93
CA ILE A 108 8.04 -19.80 -11.31
C ILE A 108 7.97 -18.67 -12.35
N PRO A 109 6.92 -17.82 -12.40
CA PRO A 109 6.86 -16.72 -13.36
C PRO A 109 7.96 -15.69 -13.13
N SER A 110 8.45 -15.50 -11.92
CA SER A 110 9.59 -14.61 -11.65
C SER A 110 10.86 -15.03 -12.39
N VAL A 111 10.98 -16.29 -12.77
CA VAL A 111 12.09 -16.79 -13.62
C VAL A 111 11.70 -16.79 -15.10
N VAL A 112 10.50 -17.26 -15.44
CA VAL A 112 10.17 -17.66 -16.81
C VAL A 112 9.50 -16.58 -17.62
N ILE A 113 8.61 -15.74 -17.03
CA ILE A 113 7.69 -14.89 -17.80
C ILE A 113 8.39 -13.81 -18.65
N GLY A 114 9.57 -13.37 -18.24
CA GLY A 114 10.32 -12.34 -18.97
C GLY A 114 10.73 -12.80 -20.39
N TRP A 115 11.01 -14.10 -20.56
CA TRP A 115 11.46 -14.64 -21.83
C TRP A 115 10.43 -14.55 -22.96
N PRO A 116 9.20 -15.05 -22.80
CA PRO A 116 8.17 -14.91 -23.83
C PRO A 116 7.56 -13.51 -23.90
N ALA A 117 7.59 -12.76 -22.78
CA ALA A 117 6.86 -11.51 -22.69
C ALA A 117 7.61 -10.30 -23.26
N ILE A 118 8.94 -10.24 -23.18
CA ILE A 118 9.71 -9.06 -23.56
C ILE A 118 9.44 -8.59 -24.99
N GLY A 119 9.43 -9.52 -25.96
CA GLY A 119 9.24 -9.18 -27.37
C GLY A 119 7.87 -8.59 -27.64
N SER A 120 6.82 -9.23 -27.16
CA SER A 120 5.44 -8.79 -27.40
C SER A 120 5.07 -7.53 -26.60
N LEU A 121 5.53 -7.40 -25.36
CA LEU A 121 5.13 -6.29 -24.48
C LEU A 121 5.89 -5.00 -24.75
N LEU A 122 7.21 -5.08 -25.00
CA LEU A 122 8.06 -3.89 -25.18
C LEU A 122 8.28 -3.52 -26.64
N PHE A 123 8.41 -4.49 -27.53
CA PHE A 123 8.78 -4.28 -28.94
C PHE A 123 7.71 -4.73 -29.93
N GLY A 124 6.61 -5.30 -29.44
CA GLY A 124 5.46 -5.71 -30.24
C GLY A 124 4.25 -4.80 -30.08
N ASP A 125 3.14 -5.24 -30.65
CA ASP A 125 1.88 -4.49 -30.69
C ASP A 125 0.88 -4.97 -29.60
N TYR A 126 1.37 -5.45 -28.45
CA TYR A 126 0.49 -5.96 -27.38
C TYR A 126 -0.51 -4.92 -26.87
N PHE A 127 -0.07 -3.68 -26.74
CA PHE A 127 -0.92 -2.57 -26.25
C PHE A 127 -1.69 -1.87 -27.37
N GLY A 128 -1.33 -2.09 -28.65
CA GLY A 128 -1.96 -1.44 -29.78
C GLY A 128 -2.13 0.06 -29.59
N ASN A 129 -3.36 0.55 -29.76
CA ASN A 129 -3.68 1.96 -29.55
C ASN A 129 -4.01 2.36 -28.10
N ALA A 130 -3.89 1.44 -27.11
CA ALA A 130 -4.20 1.75 -25.73
C ALA A 130 -3.16 2.69 -25.09
N VAL A 131 -1.91 2.67 -25.57
CA VAL A 131 -0.82 3.54 -25.12
C VAL A 131 -0.32 4.34 -26.31
N TYR A 132 -0.59 5.65 -26.33
CA TYR A 132 -0.06 6.54 -27.35
C TYR A 132 1.29 7.11 -26.93
N VAL A 133 2.30 6.93 -27.77
CA VAL A 133 3.63 7.52 -27.61
C VAL A 133 3.89 8.48 -28.77
N ALA A 134 4.19 9.75 -28.49
CA ALA A 134 4.54 10.70 -29.53
C ALA A 134 5.84 10.27 -30.25
N PRO A 135 5.90 10.29 -31.59
CA PRO A 135 7.07 9.82 -32.33
C PRO A 135 8.41 10.47 -31.91
N ALA A 136 8.36 11.72 -31.46
CA ALA A 136 9.54 12.45 -30.98
C ALA A 136 10.10 11.88 -29.64
N HIS A 137 9.31 11.12 -28.90
CA HIS A 137 9.62 10.57 -27.59
C HIS A 137 9.63 9.05 -27.55
N ASP A 138 9.50 8.41 -28.71
CA ASP A 138 9.47 6.93 -28.80
C ASP A 138 10.88 6.36 -28.67
N VAL A 139 11.30 6.17 -27.42
CA VAL A 139 12.59 5.54 -27.08
C VAL A 139 12.54 4.03 -27.20
N LEU A 140 11.34 3.41 -27.08
CA LEU A 140 11.20 1.96 -27.24
C LEU A 140 11.39 1.53 -28.69
N ALA A 141 10.95 2.34 -29.67
CA ALA A 141 11.22 2.08 -31.08
C ALA A 141 12.73 2.04 -31.35
N ARG A 142 13.50 3.00 -30.81
CA ARG A 142 14.98 3.03 -30.94
C ARG A 142 15.64 1.83 -30.27
N LEU A 143 15.17 1.45 -29.10
CA LEU A 143 15.68 0.29 -28.37
C LEU A 143 15.36 -1.01 -29.14
N GLY A 144 14.18 -1.07 -29.79
CA GLY A 144 13.71 -2.18 -30.61
C GLY A 144 14.57 -2.42 -31.85
N GLU A 145 15.21 -1.41 -32.42
CA GLU A 145 16.13 -1.56 -33.56
C GLU A 145 17.31 -2.48 -33.23
N HIS A 146 17.71 -2.55 -31.97
CA HIS A 146 18.82 -3.38 -31.49
C HIS A 146 18.34 -4.69 -30.83
N TYR A 147 17.02 -4.90 -30.77
CA TYR A 147 16.45 -6.10 -30.17
C TYR A 147 16.45 -7.28 -31.14
N HIS A 148 17.32 -8.26 -30.92
CA HIS A 148 17.45 -9.48 -31.70
C HIS A 148 16.96 -10.74 -30.97
N GLY A 149 16.04 -10.55 -30.03
CA GLY A 149 15.43 -11.62 -29.24
C GLY A 149 15.89 -11.65 -27.77
N PRO A 150 15.21 -12.44 -26.93
CA PRO A 150 15.46 -12.45 -25.49
C PRO A 150 16.89 -12.85 -25.11
N TRP A 151 17.48 -13.79 -25.86
CA TRP A 151 18.83 -14.24 -25.59
C TRP A 151 19.89 -13.19 -25.89
N SER A 152 19.75 -12.46 -26.99
CA SER A 152 20.63 -11.36 -27.33
C SER A 152 20.55 -10.25 -26.29
N PHE A 153 19.33 -9.98 -25.77
CA PHE A 153 19.12 -9.00 -24.71
C PHE A 153 19.84 -9.39 -23.41
N VAL A 154 19.79 -10.68 -23.02
CA VAL A 154 20.53 -11.19 -21.87
C VAL A 154 22.05 -11.07 -22.07
N GLN A 155 22.56 -11.40 -23.25
CA GLN A 155 24.00 -11.28 -23.57
C GLN A 155 24.46 -9.80 -23.46
N HIS A 156 23.68 -8.87 -23.98
CA HIS A 156 23.97 -7.44 -23.86
C HIS A 156 23.99 -6.98 -22.39
N GLY A 157 22.99 -7.39 -21.60
CA GLY A 157 22.89 -7.06 -20.18
C GLY A 157 24.01 -7.65 -19.32
N LEU A 158 24.60 -8.79 -19.70
CA LEU A 158 25.78 -9.35 -19.01
C LEU A 158 27.02 -8.45 -19.13
N ALA A 159 27.14 -7.69 -20.21
CA ALA A 159 28.22 -6.72 -20.42
C ALA A 159 27.87 -5.32 -19.86
N SER A 160 26.64 -5.13 -19.37
CA SER A 160 26.14 -3.85 -18.88
C SER A 160 26.75 -3.48 -17.52
N PRO A 161 27.06 -2.17 -17.28
CA PRO A 161 27.47 -1.69 -15.97
C PRO A 161 26.40 -1.88 -14.89
N ILE A 162 25.16 -2.08 -15.29
CA ILE A 162 24.01 -2.32 -14.39
C ILE A 162 24.22 -3.59 -13.56
N LEU A 163 24.64 -4.68 -14.20
CA LEU A 163 24.97 -5.92 -13.50
C LEU A 163 26.14 -5.74 -12.52
N GLY A 164 27.15 -4.97 -12.91
CA GLY A 164 28.28 -4.64 -12.03
C GLY A 164 27.84 -3.90 -10.77
N LEU A 165 26.92 -2.93 -10.89
CA LEU A 165 26.35 -2.21 -9.76
C LEU A 165 25.48 -3.10 -8.86
N ALA A 166 24.66 -3.98 -9.44
CA ALA A 166 23.89 -4.95 -8.68
C ALA A 166 24.80 -5.91 -7.89
N ALA A 167 25.85 -6.44 -8.54
CA ALA A 167 26.85 -7.30 -7.90
C ALA A 167 27.60 -6.55 -6.77
N ALA A 168 27.98 -5.30 -6.99
CA ALA A 168 28.64 -4.47 -5.98
C ALA A 168 27.74 -4.25 -4.75
N GLY A 169 26.44 -3.96 -4.95
CA GLY A 169 25.47 -3.84 -3.86
C GLY A 169 25.31 -5.13 -3.07
N MET A 170 25.21 -6.27 -3.76
CA MET A 170 25.15 -7.59 -3.13
C MET A 170 26.42 -7.93 -2.35
N MET A 171 27.59 -7.71 -2.93
CA MET A 171 28.88 -7.95 -2.29
C MET A 171 29.09 -7.07 -1.05
N LEU A 172 28.68 -5.80 -1.11
CA LEU A 172 28.74 -4.91 0.04
C LEU A 172 27.83 -5.38 1.16
N ALA A 173 26.60 -5.83 0.81
CA ALA A 173 25.68 -6.41 1.81
C ALA A 173 26.25 -7.68 2.46
N TRP A 174 26.83 -8.58 1.66
CA TRP A 174 27.51 -9.76 2.17
C TRP A 174 28.66 -9.40 3.11
N TYR A 175 29.50 -8.45 2.73
CA TYR A 175 30.66 -8.03 3.54
C TYR A 175 30.22 -7.42 4.86
N LEU A 176 29.26 -6.48 4.86
CA LEU A 176 28.82 -5.76 6.05
C LEU A 176 27.98 -6.61 7.01
N TYR A 177 27.18 -7.56 6.49
CA TYR A 177 26.23 -8.29 7.34
C TYR A 177 26.63 -9.73 7.66
N LEU A 178 27.55 -10.34 6.90
CA LEU A 178 28.05 -11.69 7.18
C LEU A 178 29.52 -11.72 7.61
N LYS A 179 30.39 -10.92 6.98
CA LYS A 179 31.83 -10.94 7.29
C LYS A 179 32.23 -9.97 8.40
N ARG A 180 31.68 -8.78 8.42
CA ARG A 180 32.07 -7.71 9.35
C ARG A 180 30.83 -7.00 9.94
N PRO A 181 29.96 -7.69 10.68
CA PRO A 181 28.75 -7.09 11.26
C PRO A 181 29.06 -5.92 12.22
N GLU A 182 30.27 -5.89 12.80
CA GLU A 182 30.72 -4.80 13.67
C GLU A 182 30.80 -3.46 12.93
N LEU A 183 31.16 -3.49 11.63
CA LEU A 183 31.23 -2.26 10.83
C LEU A 183 29.84 -1.64 10.61
N ALA A 184 28.82 -2.47 10.40
CA ALA A 184 27.45 -1.99 10.28
C ALA A 184 26.97 -1.31 11.56
N GLU A 185 27.34 -1.86 12.73
CA GLU A 185 27.01 -1.26 14.02
C GLU A 185 27.79 0.04 14.28
N GLN A 186 29.09 0.08 13.94
CA GLN A 186 29.89 1.30 14.03
C GLN A 186 29.34 2.42 13.13
N LEU A 187 28.93 2.10 11.91
CA LEU A 187 28.29 3.05 11.00
C LEU A 187 26.98 3.57 11.58
N ARG A 188 26.18 2.72 12.21
CA ARG A 188 24.94 3.10 12.89
C ARG A 188 25.19 4.12 13.99
N VAL A 189 26.20 3.85 14.83
CA VAL A 189 26.56 4.75 15.94
C VAL A 189 27.09 6.09 15.40
N LYS A 190 27.97 6.05 14.40
CA LYS A 190 28.52 7.28 13.78
C LYS A 190 27.45 8.12 13.06
N ALA A 191 26.46 7.46 12.45
CA ALA A 191 25.36 8.15 11.76
C ALA A 191 24.39 8.87 12.71
N GLY A 192 24.34 8.51 14.01
CA GLY A 192 23.67 9.25 15.09
C GLY A 192 22.29 9.83 14.72
N GLY A 193 22.23 11.15 14.57
CA GLY A 193 20.98 11.85 14.24
C GLY A 193 20.40 11.48 12.88
N LEU A 194 21.24 11.24 11.86
CA LEU A 194 20.78 10.80 10.54
C LEU A 194 20.13 9.40 10.64
N TYR A 195 20.72 8.50 11.42
CA TYR A 195 20.15 7.20 11.68
C TYR A 195 18.75 7.31 12.33
N THR A 196 18.63 8.18 13.34
CA THR A 196 17.35 8.44 14.03
C THR A 196 16.30 9.01 13.07
N LEU A 197 16.68 9.95 12.21
CA LEU A 197 15.80 10.51 11.19
C LEU A 197 15.27 9.43 10.22
N LEU A 198 16.18 8.57 9.73
CA LEU A 198 15.84 7.49 8.81
C LEU A 198 14.97 6.39 9.47
N VAL A 199 15.28 6.01 10.71
CA VAL A 199 14.48 5.02 11.47
C VAL A 199 13.07 5.54 11.72
N ASN A 200 12.92 6.82 11.99
CA ASN A 200 11.62 7.47 12.16
C ASN A 200 10.98 7.88 10.82
N LYS A 201 11.51 7.42 9.67
CA LYS A 201 10.95 7.65 8.34
C LYS A 201 10.72 9.14 8.05
N TYR A 202 11.71 9.96 8.38
CA TYR A 202 11.66 11.43 8.28
C TYR A 202 10.51 12.06 9.09
N TYR A 203 9.91 11.33 10.03
CA TYR A 203 8.70 11.68 10.79
C TYR A 203 7.45 11.92 9.94
N ILE A 204 7.48 11.59 8.64
CA ILE A 204 6.34 11.75 7.72
C ILE A 204 5.18 10.86 8.14
N ASP A 205 5.45 9.59 8.50
CA ASP A 205 4.41 8.67 8.97
C ASP A 205 3.75 9.17 10.26
N ALA A 206 4.55 9.70 11.19
CA ALA A 206 4.04 10.26 12.44
C ALA A 206 3.18 11.53 12.20
N PHE A 207 3.58 12.36 11.24
CA PHE A 207 2.79 13.52 10.81
C PHE A 207 1.46 13.06 10.20
N ASN A 208 1.50 12.15 9.24
CA ASN A 208 0.30 11.63 8.58
C ASN A 208 -0.67 10.99 9.58
N GLU A 209 -0.15 10.16 10.51
CA GLU A 209 -0.98 9.50 11.52
C GLU A 209 -1.63 10.51 12.48
N ARG A 210 -0.87 11.53 12.93
CA ARG A 210 -1.39 12.52 13.88
C ARG A 210 -2.34 13.53 13.23
N PHE A 211 -1.96 14.11 12.08
CA PHE A 211 -2.70 15.21 11.47
C PHE A 211 -3.74 14.72 10.47
N ILE A 212 -3.38 13.86 9.54
CA ILE A 212 -4.31 13.43 8.49
C ILE A 212 -5.28 12.38 9.03
N ALA A 213 -4.77 11.24 9.51
CA ALA A 213 -5.62 10.18 10.03
C ALA A 213 -6.33 10.58 11.33
N GLY A 214 -5.63 11.28 12.23
CA GLY A 214 -6.20 11.82 13.46
C GLY A 214 -7.28 12.87 13.20
N GLY A 215 -7.01 13.79 12.27
CA GLY A 215 -7.98 14.80 11.85
C GLY A 215 -9.23 14.19 11.19
N SER A 216 -9.04 13.23 10.30
CA SER A 216 -10.13 12.50 9.67
C SER A 216 -11.00 11.74 10.68
N ARG A 217 -10.37 11.08 11.67
CA ARG A 217 -11.10 10.41 12.76
C ARG A 217 -11.86 11.42 13.64
N ALA A 218 -11.25 12.58 13.94
CA ALA A 218 -11.90 13.61 14.72
C ALA A 218 -13.13 14.20 13.98
N LEU A 219 -12.98 14.48 12.69
CA LEU A 219 -14.07 14.94 11.83
C LEU A 219 -15.18 13.86 11.72
N GLY A 220 -14.82 12.61 11.49
CA GLY A 220 -15.78 11.51 11.45
C GLY A 220 -16.56 11.36 12.76
N ASN A 221 -15.90 11.47 13.90
CA ASN A 221 -16.56 11.46 15.22
C ASN A 221 -17.48 12.66 15.44
N LEU A 222 -17.07 13.85 14.96
CA LEU A 222 -17.91 15.04 15.04
C LEU A 222 -19.19 14.89 14.21
N LEU A 223 -19.06 14.44 12.97
CA LEU A 223 -20.20 14.20 12.09
C LEU A 223 -21.11 13.10 12.63
N TRP A 224 -20.55 12.01 13.10
CA TRP A 224 -21.32 10.92 13.68
C TRP A 224 -22.08 11.34 14.95
N ARG A 225 -21.37 11.90 15.93
CA ARG A 225 -22.02 12.29 17.22
C ARG A 225 -22.90 13.51 17.08
N GLY A 226 -22.46 14.54 16.34
CA GLY A 226 -23.21 15.78 16.15
C GLY A 226 -24.29 15.65 15.08
N GLY A 227 -23.95 15.11 13.92
CA GLY A 227 -24.87 14.93 12.81
C GLY A 227 -25.85 13.78 13.03
N ASP A 228 -25.32 12.55 13.01
CA ASP A 228 -26.19 11.37 13.02
C ASP A 228 -26.90 11.20 14.37
N MET A 229 -26.16 11.13 15.47
CA MET A 229 -26.74 10.82 16.77
C MET A 229 -27.56 11.98 17.36
N ALA A 230 -27.04 13.23 17.34
CA ALA A 230 -27.73 14.32 18.00
C ALA A 230 -28.85 14.94 17.13
N ILE A 231 -28.57 15.22 15.86
CA ILE A 231 -29.53 15.87 14.98
C ILE A 231 -30.50 14.87 14.37
N ILE A 232 -30.00 13.86 13.65
CA ILE A 232 -30.88 12.93 12.94
C ILE A 232 -31.63 12.04 13.91
N ASP A 233 -30.95 11.23 14.71
CA ASP A 233 -31.60 10.29 15.63
C ASP A 233 -32.24 10.99 16.81
N GLY A 234 -31.54 11.94 17.44
CA GLY A 234 -31.99 12.61 18.66
C GLY A 234 -33.11 13.60 18.42
N ALA A 235 -32.88 14.57 17.54
CA ALA A 235 -33.84 15.66 17.32
C ALA A 235 -34.89 15.29 16.27
N ALA A 236 -34.51 14.82 15.09
CA ALA A 236 -35.46 14.55 14.03
C ALA A 236 -36.31 13.30 14.30
N VAL A 237 -35.68 12.13 14.50
CA VAL A 237 -36.42 10.86 14.66
C VAL A 237 -37.05 10.75 16.05
N ASN A 238 -36.25 10.70 17.10
CA ASN A 238 -36.75 10.52 18.45
C ASN A 238 -37.45 11.78 18.98
N GLY A 239 -37.03 12.99 18.54
CA GLY A 239 -37.68 14.26 18.88
C GLY A 239 -39.09 14.33 18.33
N SER A 240 -39.31 14.00 17.05
CA SER A 240 -40.65 13.95 16.46
C SER A 240 -41.59 12.96 17.17
N ALA A 241 -41.06 11.76 17.47
CA ALA A 241 -41.80 10.76 18.24
C ALA A 241 -42.18 11.27 19.64
N ARG A 242 -41.30 11.99 20.34
CA ARG A 242 -41.60 12.61 21.65
C ARG A 242 -42.68 13.70 21.54
N VAL A 243 -42.63 14.54 20.49
CA VAL A 243 -43.64 15.57 20.24
C VAL A 243 -45.00 14.92 20.01
N VAL A 244 -45.09 13.87 19.18
CA VAL A 244 -46.33 13.12 18.96
C VAL A 244 -46.83 12.50 20.30
N GLY A 245 -45.93 11.89 21.05
CA GLY A 245 -46.26 11.33 22.38
C GLY A 245 -46.78 12.37 23.37
N TRP A 246 -46.17 13.55 23.39
CA TRP A 246 -46.62 14.67 24.20
C TRP A 246 -48.01 15.19 23.77
N LEU A 247 -48.21 15.41 22.46
CA LEU A 247 -49.51 15.77 21.89
C LEU A 247 -50.61 14.74 22.24
N ALA A 248 -50.30 13.47 22.08
CA ALA A 248 -51.23 12.39 22.45
C ALA A 248 -51.58 12.40 23.94
N SER A 249 -50.62 12.68 24.80
CA SER A 249 -50.85 12.81 26.26
C SER A 249 -51.70 14.05 26.60
N ALA A 250 -51.43 15.18 25.97
CA ALA A 250 -52.23 16.39 26.13
C ALA A 250 -53.69 16.17 25.66
N MET A 251 -53.86 15.52 24.51
CA MET A 251 -55.18 15.19 23.96
C MET A 251 -55.95 14.22 24.87
N ARG A 252 -55.29 13.22 25.46
CA ARG A 252 -55.94 12.34 26.46
C ARG A 252 -56.44 13.12 27.67
N GLY A 253 -55.76 14.20 28.13
CA GLY A 253 -56.19 15.07 29.21
C GLY A 253 -57.51 15.79 28.95
N ILE A 254 -57.83 16.04 27.65
CA ILE A 254 -59.11 16.64 27.24
C ILE A 254 -60.27 15.66 27.38
N GLN A 255 -59.98 14.36 27.27
CA GLN A 255 -60.97 13.31 27.41
C GLN A 255 -61.22 12.96 28.89
N SER A 256 -62.09 13.71 29.50
CA SER A 256 -62.42 13.58 30.96
C SER A 256 -63.19 12.30 31.31
N GLY A 257 -63.76 11.60 30.32
CA GLY A 257 -64.64 10.43 30.53
C GLY A 257 -66.03 10.75 31.03
N TYR A 258 -66.32 11.98 31.36
CA TYR A 258 -67.65 12.37 31.84
C TYR A 258 -68.52 12.94 30.73
N LEU A 259 -69.69 12.31 30.50
CA LEU A 259 -70.60 12.64 29.39
C LEU A 259 -71.06 14.13 29.41
N TYR A 260 -71.28 14.72 30.60
CA TYR A 260 -71.70 16.09 30.73
C TYR A 260 -70.67 17.11 30.30
N HIS A 261 -69.36 16.81 30.38
CA HIS A 261 -68.31 17.71 29.86
C HIS A 261 -68.38 17.78 28.33
N TYR A 262 -68.61 16.66 27.65
CA TYR A 262 -68.76 16.65 26.19
C TYR A 262 -70.02 17.34 25.70
N ALA A 263 -71.16 17.11 26.41
CA ALA A 263 -72.44 17.76 26.14
C ALA A 263 -72.26 19.31 26.30
N PHE A 264 -71.62 19.74 27.36
CA PHE A 264 -71.42 21.19 27.64
C PHE A 264 -70.48 21.82 26.57
N ALA A 265 -69.38 21.18 26.20
CA ALA A 265 -68.47 21.63 25.13
C ALA A 265 -69.16 21.71 23.78
N THR A 266 -70.05 20.75 23.46
CA THR A 266 -70.84 20.73 22.23
C THR A 266 -71.83 21.90 22.17
N ILE A 267 -72.51 22.20 23.29
CA ILE A 267 -73.45 23.33 23.43
C ILE A 267 -72.70 24.67 23.24
N ILE A 268 -71.54 24.85 23.87
CA ILE A 268 -70.70 26.05 23.72
C ILE A 268 -70.24 26.20 22.30
N GLY A 269 -69.72 25.13 21.66
CA GLY A 269 -69.26 25.15 20.26
C GLY A 269 -70.37 25.51 19.30
N LEU A 270 -71.55 24.92 19.46
CA LEU A 270 -72.72 25.22 18.65
C LEU A 270 -73.17 26.70 18.85
N SER A 271 -73.23 27.18 20.08
CA SER A 271 -73.58 28.55 20.37
C SER A 271 -72.61 29.57 19.79
N ALA A 272 -71.30 29.27 19.86
CA ALA A 272 -70.28 30.11 19.28
C ALA A 272 -70.35 30.14 17.75
N LEU A 273 -70.62 28.98 17.12
CA LEU A 273 -70.79 28.86 15.69
C LEU A 273 -72.02 29.62 15.18
N LEU A 274 -73.16 29.55 15.91
CA LEU A 274 -74.34 30.28 15.61
C LEU A 274 -74.14 31.82 15.80
N ALA A 275 -73.49 32.26 16.85
CA ALA A 275 -73.10 33.64 17.05
C ALA A 275 -72.22 34.18 15.93
N TRP A 276 -71.23 33.40 15.49
CA TRP A 276 -70.38 33.78 14.39
C TRP A 276 -71.16 33.90 13.08
N LEU A 277 -72.04 32.93 12.77
CA LEU A 277 -72.89 32.98 11.57
C LEU A 277 -73.83 34.16 11.56
N LEU A 278 -74.36 34.57 12.74
CA LEU A 278 -75.17 35.74 12.83
C LEU A 278 -74.41 37.05 12.71
N TRP A 279 -73.12 37.06 13.09
CA TRP A 279 -72.31 38.29 12.98
C TRP A 279 -71.73 38.47 11.55
N VAL A 280 -71.43 37.35 10.83
CA VAL A 280 -70.91 37.42 9.45
C VAL A 280 -72.03 37.77 8.45
N LYS A 281 -73.29 37.77 8.80
CA LYS A 281 -74.41 38.33 8.01
C LYS A 281 -74.60 39.82 8.32
#